data_8312a7e4f2e8e5945d2238f9816c6a8b
#
_entry.id   8312a7e4f2e8e5945d2238f9816c6a8b
#
_cell.length_a   1.000
_cell.length_b   1.000
_cell.length_c   1.000
_cell.angle_alpha   90.00
_cell.angle_beta   90.00
_cell.angle_gamma   90.00
#
_symmetry.space_group_name_H-M   'P 1'
#
loop_
_entity.id
_entity.type
_entity.pdbx_description
1 polymer ?
#
loop_
_entity_poly.entity_id
_entity_poly.type
_entity_poly.pdbx_seq_one_letter_code
_entity_poly.pdbx_strand_id
1 'polypeptide(L)'
;MHHIDIASFWPGYTVIAQALSANHHTLFTLEPRADFLPRCRRCLQPTPLIHDQRIRRVRERDLFDRQVWLQLPVRRVDCLRCGRVSEHIDWLPSGSRLTRRMQCWIEALVQYLPIRHVSQLTGVGWHTIKEIDKRRLQTSVGTIELGEVRRLVM
;
A
#
# COMPACT_ATOMS: atom_id res chain seq x y z
N MET A 1 -5.36 6.68 30.86
CA MET A 1 -6.00 5.75 29.89
C MET A 1 -5.46 6.11 28.52
N HIS A 2 -4.56 5.31 27.95
CA HIS A 2 -3.98 5.60 26.63
C HIS A 2 -4.96 5.12 25.55
N HIS A 3 -5.61 6.07 24.88
CA HIS A 3 -6.41 5.77 23.69
C HIS A 3 -5.46 5.47 22.52
N ILE A 4 -5.69 4.33 21.85
CA ILE A 4 -5.04 4.07 20.57
C ILE A 4 -5.71 4.96 19.52
N ASP A 5 -5.00 5.98 19.07
CA ASP A 5 -5.45 6.78 17.93
C ASP A 5 -5.20 5.99 16.63
N ILE A 6 -6.28 5.43 16.09
CA ILE A 6 -6.24 4.68 14.84
C ILE A 6 -5.73 5.54 13.68
N ALA A 7 -5.96 6.85 13.70
CA ALA A 7 -5.47 7.77 12.66
C ALA A 7 -3.93 7.81 12.60
N SER A 8 -3.23 7.49 13.70
CA SER A 8 -1.77 7.41 13.73
C SER A 8 -1.19 6.39 12.76
N PHE A 9 -1.99 5.41 12.31
CA PHE A 9 -1.57 4.43 11.32
C PHE A 9 -1.49 4.99 9.90
N TRP A 10 -2.12 6.13 9.62
CA TRP A 10 -2.12 6.77 8.30
C TRP A 10 -1.65 8.23 8.39
N PRO A 11 -0.34 8.46 8.61
CA PRO A 11 0.21 9.80 8.75
C PRO A 11 -0.24 10.73 7.64
N GLY A 12 -0.63 11.95 8.01
CA GLY A 12 -1.13 12.97 7.09
C GLY A 12 -2.63 12.87 6.76
N TYR A 13 -3.34 11.88 7.33
CA TYR A 13 -4.77 11.68 7.12
C TYR A 13 -5.53 11.58 8.44
N THR A 14 -6.81 11.91 8.40
CA THR A 14 -7.76 11.76 9.50
C THR A 14 -8.87 10.80 9.09
N VAL A 15 -9.31 9.96 10.01
CA VAL A 15 -10.50 9.11 9.80
C VAL A 15 -11.74 9.96 10.03
N ILE A 16 -12.56 10.15 9.00
CA ILE A 16 -13.79 10.95 9.07
C ILE A 16 -15.05 10.09 9.16
N ALA A 17 -14.99 8.84 8.73
CA ALA A 17 -16.10 7.91 8.84
C ALA A 17 -15.60 6.46 8.88
N GLN A 18 -16.41 5.60 9.49
CA GLN A 18 -16.23 4.16 9.45
C GLN A 18 -17.55 3.47 9.15
N ALA A 19 -17.50 2.42 8.36
CA ALA A 19 -18.63 1.57 8.04
C ALA A 19 -18.27 0.11 8.25
N LEU A 20 -19.13 -0.62 8.96
CA LEU A 20 -18.99 -2.04 9.21
C LEU A 20 -20.00 -2.78 8.32
N SER A 21 -19.51 -3.79 7.60
CA SER A 21 -20.36 -4.69 6.81
C SER A 21 -20.59 -6.01 7.54
N ALA A 22 -21.75 -6.62 7.30
CA ALA A 22 -22.07 -7.97 7.77
C ALA A 22 -21.07 -9.04 7.28
N ASN A 23 -20.40 -8.80 6.16
CA ASN A 23 -19.42 -9.73 5.56
C ASN A 23 -18.01 -9.58 6.15
N HIS A 24 -17.89 -9.19 7.41
CA HIS A 24 -16.60 -8.98 8.08
C HIS A 24 -15.66 -7.98 7.36
N HIS A 25 -16.23 -6.98 6.68
CA HIS A 25 -15.46 -5.88 6.12
C HIS A 25 -15.61 -4.61 6.96
N THR A 26 -14.54 -3.86 7.07
CA THR A 26 -14.51 -2.52 7.66
C THR A 26 -13.99 -1.53 6.62
N LEU A 27 -14.71 -0.46 6.40
CA LEU A 27 -14.29 0.63 5.53
C LEU A 27 -14.02 1.87 6.39
N PHE A 28 -12.79 2.39 6.33
CA PHE A 28 -12.46 3.70 6.86
C PHE A 28 -12.41 4.71 5.71
N THR A 29 -13.11 5.81 5.88
CA THR A 29 -13.01 6.97 4.98
C THR A 29 -12.01 7.94 5.59
N LEU A 30 -10.99 8.28 4.81
CA LEU A 30 -9.89 9.14 5.23
C LEU A 30 -9.93 10.46 4.45
N GLU A 31 -9.59 11.55 5.13
CA GLU A 31 -9.31 12.85 4.51
C GLU A 31 -7.89 13.32 4.84
N PRO A 32 -7.21 14.01 3.90
CA PRO A 32 -5.94 14.65 4.20
C PRO A 32 -6.12 15.71 5.29
N ARG A 33 -5.22 15.74 6.24
CA ARG A 33 -5.19 16.81 7.24
C ARG A 33 -4.90 18.16 6.59
N ALA A 34 -5.54 19.22 7.07
CA ALA A 34 -5.37 20.56 6.52
C ALA A 34 -3.92 21.09 6.67
N ASP A 35 -3.23 20.67 7.74
CA ASP A 35 -1.83 21.02 8.03
C ASP A 35 -0.82 20.14 7.28
N PHE A 36 -1.26 19.14 6.54
CA PHE A 36 -0.38 18.20 5.82
C PHE A 36 -0.28 18.55 4.33
N LEU A 37 0.81 19.22 3.97
CA LEU A 37 1.08 19.55 2.58
C LEU A 37 1.42 18.29 1.76
N PRO A 38 0.81 18.13 0.57
CA PRO A 38 1.19 17.04 -0.32
C PRO A 38 2.62 17.20 -0.79
N ARG A 39 3.31 16.10 -0.99
CA ARG A 39 4.66 16.05 -1.54
C ARG A 39 4.65 15.48 -2.95
N CYS A 40 5.48 16.02 -3.82
CA CYS A 40 5.67 15.48 -5.16
C CYS A 40 6.27 14.06 -5.09
N ARG A 41 5.69 13.09 -5.78
CA ARG A 41 6.18 11.71 -5.74
C ARG A 41 7.55 11.50 -6.41
N ARG A 42 7.99 12.44 -7.25
CA ARG A 42 9.28 12.35 -7.97
C ARG A 42 10.42 12.96 -7.18
N CYS A 43 10.24 14.19 -6.70
CA CYS A 43 11.31 14.92 -6.00
C CYS A 43 11.08 15.05 -4.49
N LEU A 44 9.95 14.57 -3.99
CA LEU A 44 9.54 14.57 -2.57
C LEU A 44 9.38 15.97 -1.95
N GLN A 45 9.51 17.01 -2.74
CA GLN A 45 9.32 18.39 -2.27
C GLN A 45 7.85 18.67 -1.95
N PRO A 46 7.57 19.43 -0.89
CA PRO A 46 6.23 19.92 -0.61
C PRO A 46 5.69 20.70 -1.80
N THR A 47 4.45 20.47 -2.17
CA THR A 47 3.84 21.08 -3.36
C THR A 47 2.40 21.45 -3.05
N PRO A 48 2.13 22.72 -2.68
CA PRO A 48 0.80 23.15 -2.24
C PRO A 48 -0.23 23.21 -3.37
N LEU A 49 0.21 23.28 -4.63
CA LEU A 49 -0.67 23.41 -5.78
C LEU A 49 -1.30 22.05 -6.12
N ILE A 50 -2.54 21.89 -5.74
CA ILE A 50 -3.34 20.69 -6.05
C ILE A 50 -4.09 20.95 -7.35
N HIS A 51 -3.88 20.08 -8.35
CA HIS A 51 -4.58 20.13 -9.62
C HIS A 51 -5.97 19.49 -9.55
N ASP A 52 -6.02 18.25 -9.09
CA ASP A 52 -7.24 17.47 -8.88
C ASP A 52 -7.00 16.38 -7.83
N GLN A 53 -8.05 15.64 -7.51
CA GLN A 53 -7.97 14.47 -6.64
C GLN A 53 -8.91 13.38 -7.13
N ARG A 54 -8.54 12.13 -6.85
CA ARG A 54 -9.37 10.96 -7.16
C ARG A 54 -9.55 10.12 -5.92
N ILE A 55 -10.78 9.75 -5.65
CA ILE A 55 -11.07 8.80 -4.58
C ILE A 55 -10.55 7.42 -4.98
N ARG A 56 -9.75 6.84 -4.11
CA ARG A 56 -9.22 5.48 -4.26
C ARG A 56 -9.68 4.61 -3.10
N ARG A 57 -9.91 3.35 -3.39
CA ARG A 57 -10.15 2.32 -2.40
C ARG A 57 -8.94 1.38 -2.40
N VAL A 58 -8.32 1.21 -1.23
CA VAL A 58 -7.13 0.39 -1.04
C VAL A 58 -7.33 -0.59 0.11
N ARG A 59 -6.71 -1.76 0.00
CA ARG A 59 -6.76 -2.80 1.01
C ARG A 59 -5.65 -2.56 2.05
N GLU A 60 -6.03 -2.57 3.34
CA GLU A 60 -5.14 -2.52 4.49
C GLU A 60 -5.03 -3.92 5.11
N ARG A 61 -4.11 -4.14 6.03
CA ARG A 61 -4.09 -5.35 6.88
C ARG A 61 -5.40 -5.49 7.63
N ASP A 62 -5.76 -6.74 7.89
CA ASP A 62 -6.95 -7.06 8.66
C ASP A 62 -6.85 -6.54 10.09
N LEU A 63 -7.94 -6.09 10.61
CA LEU A 63 -8.11 -5.73 12.00
C LEU A 63 -8.96 -6.82 12.66
N PHE A 64 -8.31 -7.63 13.49
CA PHE A 64 -8.89 -8.86 14.05
C PHE A 64 -9.36 -9.81 12.93
N ASP A 65 -10.63 -10.16 12.91
CA ASP A 65 -11.30 -11.02 11.93
C ASP A 65 -11.90 -10.25 10.74
N ARG A 66 -11.65 -8.94 10.63
CA ARG A 66 -12.28 -8.08 9.63
C ARG A 66 -11.30 -7.59 8.59
N GLN A 67 -11.68 -7.74 7.33
CA GLN A 67 -10.94 -7.14 6.23
C GLN A 67 -11.08 -5.62 6.23
N VAL A 68 -9.96 -4.92 6.23
CA VAL A 68 -9.96 -3.45 6.28
C VAL A 68 -9.72 -2.84 4.89
N TRP A 69 -10.58 -1.92 4.54
CA TRP A 69 -10.47 -1.10 3.35
C TRP A 69 -10.38 0.37 3.73
N LEU A 70 -9.55 1.10 3.00
CA LEU A 70 -9.42 2.55 3.13
C LEU A 70 -9.98 3.20 1.88
N GLN A 71 -10.84 4.20 2.05
CA GLN A 71 -11.28 5.09 0.99
C GLN A 71 -10.69 6.46 1.23
N LEU A 72 -9.88 6.94 0.29
CA LEU A 72 -9.15 8.18 0.46
C LEU A 72 -9.01 8.94 -0.85
N PRO A 73 -8.99 10.28 -0.83
CA PRO A 73 -8.57 11.06 -1.97
C PRO A 73 -7.05 10.95 -2.15
N VAL A 74 -6.62 10.70 -3.36
CA VAL A 74 -5.22 10.81 -3.79
C VAL A 74 -5.12 12.00 -4.72
N ARG A 75 -4.30 12.99 -4.33
CA ARG A 75 -4.18 14.28 -5.01
C ARG A 75 -3.18 14.18 -6.17
N ARG A 76 -3.44 14.90 -7.24
CA ARG A 76 -2.44 15.25 -8.25
C ARG A 76 -2.00 16.68 -8.01
N VAL A 77 -0.70 16.88 -7.99
CA VAL A 77 -0.07 18.17 -7.68
C VAL A 77 0.69 18.70 -8.88
N ASP A 78 0.71 20.02 -9.03
CA ASP A 78 1.50 20.71 -10.04
C ASP A 78 2.85 21.10 -9.41
N CYS A 79 3.85 20.22 -9.57
CA CYS A 79 5.19 20.45 -9.06
C CYS A 79 5.99 21.33 -10.03
N LEU A 80 6.58 22.41 -9.53
CA LEU A 80 7.39 23.35 -10.36
C LEU A 80 8.58 22.65 -11.05
N ARG A 81 9.14 21.59 -10.46
CA ARG A 81 10.28 20.86 -11.02
C ARG A 81 9.89 19.65 -11.88
N CYS A 82 8.79 18.98 -11.54
CA CYS A 82 8.45 17.69 -12.11
C CYS A 82 7.18 17.71 -12.97
N GLY A 83 6.49 18.85 -13.01
CA GLY A 83 5.20 18.97 -13.67
C GLY A 83 4.08 18.28 -12.88
N ARG A 84 3.00 17.94 -13.57
CA ARG A 84 1.83 17.33 -12.98
C ARG A 84 2.06 15.86 -12.63
N VAL A 85 2.01 15.53 -11.36
CA VAL A 85 2.24 14.18 -10.83
C VAL A 85 1.33 13.88 -9.66
N SER A 86 1.12 12.59 -9.34
CA SER A 86 0.42 12.21 -8.10
C SER A 86 1.26 12.58 -6.88
N GLU A 87 0.62 12.85 -5.77
CA GLU A 87 1.30 13.03 -4.50
C GLU A 87 2.01 11.75 -4.03
N HIS A 88 3.01 11.93 -3.19
CA HIS A 88 3.67 10.86 -2.46
C HIS A 88 2.95 10.62 -1.13
N ILE A 89 2.55 9.39 -0.89
CA ILE A 89 1.96 8.94 0.37
C ILE A 89 2.84 7.81 0.90
N ASP A 90 3.50 8.03 2.03
CA ASP A 90 4.52 7.12 2.56
C ASP A 90 4.00 5.69 2.79
N TRP A 91 2.77 5.58 3.27
CA TRP A 91 2.13 4.30 3.59
C TRP A 91 1.34 3.68 2.42
N LEU A 92 1.23 4.37 1.28
CA LEU A 92 0.54 3.88 0.08
C LEU A 92 1.47 3.91 -1.14
N PRO A 93 2.05 2.78 -1.56
CA PRO A 93 2.91 2.72 -2.73
C PRO A 93 2.18 3.19 -3.99
N SER A 94 2.88 3.94 -4.84
CA SER A 94 2.30 4.52 -6.06
C SER A 94 1.67 3.45 -6.95
N GLY A 95 0.43 3.71 -7.39
CA GLY A 95 -0.33 2.78 -8.23
C GLY A 95 -0.86 1.55 -7.52
N SER A 96 -0.44 1.27 -6.30
CA SER A 96 -0.86 0.09 -5.55
C SER A 96 -2.32 0.19 -5.08
N ARG A 97 -3.00 -0.94 -5.04
CA ARG A 97 -4.30 -1.12 -4.35
C ARG A 97 -4.15 -1.69 -2.94
N LEU A 98 -2.91 -1.86 -2.49
CA LEU A 98 -2.56 -2.35 -1.16
C LEU A 98 -1.71 -1.31 -0.47
N THR A 99 -1.92 -1.12 0.83
CA THR A 99 -1.02 -0.32 1.66
C THR A 99 0.35 -0.99 1.77
N ARG A 100 1.38 -0.23 2.12
CA ARG A 100 2.72 -0.79 2.37
C ARG A 100 2.69 -1.85 3.46
N ARG A 101 1.92 -1.63 4.51
CA ARG A 101 1.75 -2.60 5.60
C ARG A 101 1.17 -3.92 5.13
N MET A 102 0.16 -3.87 4.26
CA MET A 102 -0.42 -5.07 3.65
C MET A 102 0.59 -5.78 2.74
N GLN A 103 1.38 -5.03 1.95
CA GLN A 103 2.44 -5.62 1.13
C GLN A 103 3.51 -6.31 1.99
N CYS A 104 4.04 -5.64 3.02
CA CYS A 104 5.02 -6.23 3.93
C CYS A 104 4.48 -7.48 4.63
N TRP A 105 3.19 -7.49 4.99
CA TRP A 105 2.55 -8.68 5.55
C TRP A 105 2.54 -9.85 4.56
N ILE A 106 2.18 -9.60 3.30
CA ILE A 106 2.22 -10.61 2.23
C ILE A 106 3.65 -11.09 2.01
N GLU A 107 4.64 -10.18 1.95
CA GLU A 107 6.07 -10.52 1.82
C GLU A 107 6.56 -11.43 2.94
N ALA A 108 6.09 -11.22 4.16
CA ALA A 108 6.43 -12.10 5.28
C ALA A 108 5.78 -13.48 5.13
N LEU A 109 4.51 -13.54 4.72
CA LEU A 109 3.78 -14.80 4.58
C LEU A 109 4.34 -15.70 3.46
N VAL A 110 4.70 -15.13 2.30
CA VAL A 110 5.21 -15.92 1.16
C VAL A 110 6.58 -16.56 1.43
N GLN A 111 7.28 -16.15 2.49
CA GLN A 111 8.51 -16.81 2.90
C GLN A 111 8.27 -18.20 3.52
N TYR A 112 7.07 -18.43 4.04
CA TYR A 112 6.73 -19.65 4.77
C TYR A 112 5.57 -20.42 4.15
N LEU A 113 4.74 -19.76 3.33
CA LEU A 113 3.51 -20.33 2.79
C LEU A 113 3.47 -20.23 1.25
N PRO A 114 2.93 -21.25 0.58
CA PRO A 114 2.66 -21.19 -0.85
C PRO A 114 1.71 -20.02 -1.19
N ILE A 115 1.91 -19.39 -2.37
CA ILE A 115 1.12 -18.24 -2.83
C ILE A 115 -0.40 -18.49 -2.76
N ARG A 116 -0.84 -19.71 -3.07
CA ARG A 116 -2.25 -20.10 -2.97
C ARG A 116 -2.81 -19.93 -1.56
N HIS A 117 -2.07 -20.38 -0.55
CA HIS A 117 -2.49 -20.26 0.85
C HIS A 117 -2.48 -18.79 1.30
N VAL A 118 -1.47 -18.03 0.92
CA VAL A 118 -1.43 -16.59 1.19
C VAL A 118 -2.62 -15.87 0.56
N SER A 119 -3.02 -16.24 -0.67
CA SER A 119 -4.21 -15.69 -1.32
C SER A 119 -5.49 -16.01 -0.55
N GLN A 120 -5.64 -17.25 -0.07
CA GLN A 120 -6.79 -17.65 0.74
C GLN A 120 -6.86 -16.91 2.09
N LEU A 121 -5.71 -16.77 2.78
CA LEU A 121 -5.62 -16.10 4.07
C LEU A 121 -5.88 -14.59 3.98
N THR A 122 -5.35 -13.95 2.94
CA THR A 122 -5.38 -12.49 2.84
C THR A 122 -6.55 -11.96 2.02
N GLY A 123 -7.20 -12.81 1.22
CA GLY A 123 -8.20 -12.40 0.24
C GLY A 123 -7.63 -11.59 -0.94
N VAL A 124 -6.30 -11.52 -1.06
CA VAL A 124 -5.63 -10.83 -2.18
C VAL A 124 -5.42 -11.81 -3.33
N GLY A 125 -5.70 -11.35 -4.56
CA GLY A 125 -5.56 -12.18 -5.74
C GLY A 125 -4.13 -12.69 -5.94
N TRP A 126 -3.97 -13.96 -6.31
CA TRP A 126 -2.68 -14.64 -6.42
C TRP A 126 -1.69 -13.96 -7.37
N HIS A 127 -2.17 -13.34 -8.46
CA HIS A 127 -1.32 -12.54 -9.36
C HIS A 127 -0.64 -11.38 -8.64
N THR A 128 -1.38 -10.65 -7.79
CA THR A 128 -0.82 -9.56 -7.00
C THR A 128 0.22 -10.06 -6.02
N ILE A 129 -0.05 -11.20 -5.36
CA ILE A 129 0.89 -11.82 -4.43
C ILE A 129 2.16 -12.28 -5.17
N LYS A 130 2.01 -12.91 -6.33
CA LYS A 130 3.14 -13.32 -7.17
C LYS A 130 4.02 -12.13 -7.56
N GLU A 131 3.44 -11.01 -7.94
CA GLU A 131 4.21 -9.80 -8.29
C GLU A 131 4.91 -9.17 -7.07
N ILE A 132 4.32 -9.27 -5.90
CA ILE A 132 4.97 -8.84 -4.64
C ILE A 132 6.16 -9.75 -4.33
N ASP A 133 5.97 -11.07 -4.39
CA ASP A 133 7.03 -12.06 -4.12
C ASP A 133 8.18 -11.95 -5.14
N LYS A 134 7.86 -11.78 -6.42
CA LYS A 134 8.87 -11.56 -7.46
C LYS A 134 9.74 -10.35 -7.16
N ARG A 135 9.15 -9.22 -6.78
CA ARG A 135 9.91 -8.02 -6.41
C ARG A 135 10.77 -8.24 -5.17
N ARG A 136 10.22 -8.92 -4.16
CA ARG A 136 10.97 -9.30 -2.96
C ARG A 136 12.19 -10.13 -3.31
N LEU A 137 12.01 -11.18 -4.13
CA LEU A 137 13.11 -12.04 -4.57
C LEU A 137 14.16 -11.27 -5.37
N GLN A 138 13.76 -10.40 -6.29
CA GLN A 138 14.68 -9.56 -7.05
C GLN A 138 15.55 -8.67 -6.14
N THR A 139 14.97 -8.17 -5.05
CA THR A 139 15.69 -7.33 -4.09
C THR A 139 16.60 -8.13 -3.17
N SER A 140 16.17 -9.34 -2.75
CA SER A 140 16.91 -10.15 -1.76
C SER A 140 17.99 -11.04 -2.38
N VAL A 141 17.75 -11.56 -3.58
CA VAL A 141 18.67 -12.50 -4.25
C VAL A 141 19.63 -11.78 -5.20
N GLY A 142 19.24 -10.58 -5.67
CA GLY A 142 20.04 -9.84 -6.65
C GLY A 142 20.07 -10.53 -8.03
N THR A 143 21.08 -10.20 -8.82
CA THR A 143 21.32 -10.82 -10.12
C THR A 143 22.09 -12.12 -9.90
N ILE A 144 21.47 -13.26 -10.19
CA ILE A 144 22.16 -14.55 -10.16
C ILE A 144 22.95 -14.70 -11.44
N GLU A 145 24.28 -14.77 -11.36
CA GLU A 145 25.11 -15.13 -12.49
C GLU A 145 25.04 -16.65 -12.71
N LEU A 146 24.39 -17.07 -13.77
CA LEU A 146 24.24 -18.48 -14.14
C LEU A 146 25.37 -18.97 -15.07
N GLY A 147 26.39 -18.18 -15.30
CA GLY A 147 27.46 -18.48 -16.28
C GLY A 147 28.21 -19.81 -16.03
N GLU A 148 28.24 -20.29 -14.78
CA GLU A 148 28.89 -21.55 -14.39
C GLU A 148 27.90 -22.71 -14.15
N VAL A 149 26.60 -22.47 -14.26
CA VAL A 149 25.59 -23.53 -14.02
C VAL A 149 25.52 -24.50 -15.20
N ARG A 150 26.05 -25.72 -15.00
CA ARG A 150 26.07 -26.75 -16.03
C ARG A 150 24.84 -27.66 -16.00
N ARG A 151 24.07 -27.71 -14.94
CA ARG A 151 22.89 -28.56 -14.79
C ARG A 151 21.88 -27.96 -13.81
N LEU A 152 20.61 -27.91 -14.24
CA LEU A 152 19.47 -27.66 -13.34
C LEU A 152 18.75 -28.99 -13.15
N VAL A 153 18.55 -29.39 -11.89
CA VAL A 153 17.72 -30.56 -11.54
C VAL A 153 16.41 -29.99 -10.95
N MET A 154 15.30 -30.35 -11.58
CA MET A 154 13.96 -30.05 -11.11
C MET A 154 13.39 -31.25 -10.37
#